data_ac80c0f887ce7e08222059e645c0c35d
#
_entry.id   ac80c0f887ce7e08222059e645c0c35d
#
_cell.length_a   1.000
_cell.length_b   1.000
_cell.length_c   1.000
_cell.angle_alpha   90.00
_cell.angle_beta   90.00
_cell.angle_gamma   90.00
#
_symmetry.space_group_name_H-M   'P 1'
#
loop_
_entity.id
_entity.type
_entity.pdbx_description
1 polymer ?
#
loop_
_entity_poly.entity_id
_entity_poly.type
_entity_poly.pdbx_seq_one_letter_code
_entity_poly.pdbx_strand_id
1 'polypeptide(L)'
;MNNNNQRALCQQLWAENKYLVLSHSSNIYKDIRQYLKQEVVELSQVQEMIDRACQIPEHRGQVCNAFQHIWGYFKNQASLDERKDYMLLLDRYRFGQASKQDLIARTRDLLEHYPNAYLQHSTLLKGDSHETLA
;
A
#
# COMPACT_ATOMS: atom_id res chain seq x y z
N MET A 1 4.76 30.19 -2.38
CA MET A 1 5.32 28.86 -2.18
C MET A 1 5.74 28.24 -3.49
N ASN A 2 6.87 27.56 -3.51
CA ASN A 2 7.44 26.98 -4.70
C ASN A 2 6.62 25.75 -5.13
N ASN A 3 6.18 25.73 -6.39
CA ASN A 3 5.42 24.59 -6.94
C ASN A 3 6.24 23.30 -6.91
N ASN A 4 7.56 23.36 -7.15
CA ASN A 4 8.43 22.19 -7.08
C ASN A 4 8.45 21.58 -5.69
N ASN A 5 8.41 22.42 -4.64
CA ASN A 5 8.37 21.94 -3.27
C ASN A 5 7.05 21.22 -2.97
N GLN A 6 5.93 21.79 -3.41
CA GLN A 6 4.63 21.15 -3.27
C GLN A 6 4.60 19.80 -3.98
N ARG A 7 5.11 19.75 -5.21
CA ARG A 7 5.14 18.51 -5.98
C ARG A 7 5.96 17.43 -5.28
N ALA A 8 7.13 17.79 -4.78
CA ALA A 8 7.98 16.83 -4.07
C ALA A 8 7.29 16.27 -2.84
N LEU A 9 6.62 17.12 -2.07
CA LEU A 9 5.87 16.68 -0.89
C LEU A 9 4.69 15.79 -1.27
N CYS A 10 3.98 16.12 -2.34
CA CYS A 10 2.87 15.30 -2.84
C CYS A 10 3.36 13.93 -3.28
N GLN A 11 4.47 13.87 -3.99
CA GLN A 11 5.04 12.60 -4.45
C GLN A 11 5.47 11.73 -3.28
N GLN A 12 6.06 12.33 -2.27
CA GLN A 12 6.47 11.60 -1.07
C GLN A 12 5.27 11.06 -0.31
N LEU A 13 4.27 11.90 -0.09
CA LEU A 13 3.04 11.47 0.60
C LEU A 13 2.36 10.34 -0.17
N TRP A 14 2.29 10.44 -1.48
CA TRP A 14 1.70 9.41 -2.32
C TRP A 14 2.49 8.11 -2.25
N ALA A 15 3.82 8.20 -2.35
CA ALA A 15 4.67 7.02 -2.29
C ALA A 15 4.44 6.22 -1.00
N GLU A 16 4.24 6.91 0.12
CA GLU A 16 4.04 6.26 1.41
C GLU A 16 2.65 5.64 1.56
N ASN A 17 1.65 6.18 0.89
CA ASN A 17 0.26 5.81 1.14
C ASN A 17 -0.44 5.09 -0.02
N LYS A 18 0.23 4.93 -1.16
CA LYS A 18 -0.51 4.47 -2.34
C LYS A 18 -1.07 3.06 -2.21
N TYR A 19 -0.37 2.15 -1.53
CA TYR A 19 -0.90 0.80 -1.36
C TYR A 19 -1.99 0.75 -0.30
N LEU A 20 -1.92 1.60 0.71
CA LEU A 20 -3.03 1.78 1.64
C LEU A 20 -4.27 2.24 0.89
N VAL A 21 -4.13 3.26 0.05
CA VAL A 21 -5.26 3.75 -0.77
C VAL A 21 -5.79 2.64 -1.66
N LEU A 22 -4.91 1.91 -2.33
CA LEU A 22 -5.31 0.84 -3.23
C LEU A 22 -6.12 -0.24 -2.51
N SER A 23 -5.75 -0.53 -1.25
CA SER A 23 -6.46 -1.53 -0.46
C SER A 23 -7.88 -1.09 -0.08
N HIS A 24 -8.16 0.20 -0.09
CA HIS A 24 -9.48 0.74 0.19
C HIS A 24 -10.28 1.06 -1.07
N SER A 25 -9.63 1.62 -2.09
CA SER A 25 -10.34 2.09 -3.28
C SER A 25 -9.41 2.19 -4.47
N SER A 26 -9.59 1.29 -5.44
CA SER A 26 -8.85 1.39 -6.69
C SER A 26 -9.26 2.63 -7.50
N ASN A 27 -10.49 3.09 -7.34
CA ASN A 27 -10.96 4.29 -8.04
C ASN A 27 -10.24 5.53 -7.53
N ILE A 28 -10.13 5.70 -6.21
CA ILE A 28 -9.44 6.86 -5.65
C ILE A 28 -7.94 6.75 -5.94
N TYR A 29 -7.38 5.54 -5.95
CA TYR A 29 -5.99 5.32 -6.37
C TYR A 29 -5.75 5.92 -7.77
N LYS A 30 -6.62 5.62 -8.71
CA LYS A 30 -6.52 6.15 -10.07
C LYS A 30 -6.71 7.66 -10.10
N ASP A 31 -7.64 8.17 -9.30
CA ASP A 31 -7.92 9.61 -9.23
C ASP A 31 -6.69 10.37 -8.74
N ILE A 32 -6.01 9.86 -7.71
CA ILE A 32 -4.80 10.52 -7.19
C ILE A 32 -3.69 10.49 -8.23
N ARG A 33 -3.50 9.34 -8.91
CA ARG A 33 -2.49 9.26 -9.97
C ARG A 33 -2.77 10.28 -11.06
N GLN A 34 -4.04 10.47 -11.41
CA GLN A 34 -4.42 11.43 -12.44
C GLN A 34 -4.21 12.86 -11.95
N TYR A 35 -4.58 13.14 -10.71
CA TYR A 35 -4.37 14.46 -10.11
C TYR A 35 -2.89 14.85 -10.14
N LEU A 36 -2.01 13.92 -9.83
CA LEU A 36 -0.57 14.20 -9.75
C LEU A 36 0.07 14.51 -11.10
N LYS A 37 -0.65 14.26 -12.19
CA LYS A 37 -0.19 14.63 -13.54
C LYS A 37 -0.47 16.10 -13.88
N GLN A 38 -1.25 16.79 -13.07
CA GLN A 38 -1.56 18.19 -13.30
C GLN A 38 -0.33 19.06 -13.10
N GLU A 39 -0.36 20.23 -13.72
CA GLU A 39 0.76 21.18 -13.68
C GLU A 39 0.98 21.71 -12.26
N VAL A 40 -0.09 22.00 -11.55
CA VAL A 40 -0.07 22.50 -10.19
C VAL A 40 -0.77 21.50 -9.28
N VAL A 41 -0.07 21.07 -8.22
CA VAL A 41 -0.61 20.12 -7.26
C VAL A 41 -0.43 20.67 -5.85
N GLU A 42 -1.37 20.32 -4.97
CA GLU A 42 -1.38 20.80 -3.60
C GLU A 42 -1.37 19.62 -2.64
N LEU A 43 -0.53 19.71 -1.61
CA LEU A 43 -0.40 18.65 -0.61
C LEU A 43 -1.72 18.38 0.10
N SER A 44 -2.45 19.46 0.44
CA SER A 44 -3.74 19.32 1.12
C SER A 44 -4.75 18.53 0.30
N GLN A 45 -4.72 18.66 -1.02
CA GLN A 45 -5.64 17.94 -1.89
C GLN A 45 -5.31 16.44 -1.91
N VAL A 46 -4.02 16.10 -1.98
CA VAL A 46 -3.60 14.71 -1.95
C VAL A 46 -3.98 14.08 -0.60
N GLN A 47 -3.74 14.79 0.49
CA GLN A 47 -4.09 14.30 1.82
C GLN A 47 -5.60 14.06 1.94
N GLU A 48 -6.41 14.98 1.44
CA GLU A 48 -7.87 14.82 1.47
C GLU A 48 -8.31 13.58 0.70
N MET A 49 -7.73 13.34 -0.48
CA MET A 49 -8.09 12.17 -1.28
C MET A 49 -7.68 10.88 -0.57
N ILE A 50 -6.52 10.87 0.06
CA ILE A 50 -6.08 9.71 0.85
C ILE A 50 -7.06 9.45 1.99
N ASP A 51 -7.43 10.50 2.72
CA ASP A 51 -8.37 10.38 3.84
C ASP A 51 -9.73 9.84 3.40
N ARG A 52 -10.22 10.31 2.25
CA ARG A 52 -11.48 9.80 1.69
C ARG A 52 -11.38 8.32 1.35
N ALA A 53 -10.27 7.88 0.79
CA ALA A 53 -10.08 6.46 0.49
C ALA A 53 -10.14 5.63 1.77
N CYS A 54 -9.49 6.10 2.82
CA CYS A 54 -9.43 5.37 4.09
C CYS A 54 -10.77 5.29 4.80
N GLN A 55 -11.74 6.13 4.42
CA GLN A 55 -13.11 6.05 4.95
C GLN A 55 -13.94 4.98 4.26
N ILE A 56 -13.49 4.48 3.11
CA ILE A 56 -14.17 3.42 2.41
C ILE A 56 -13.76 2.10 3.05
N PRO A 57 -14.73 1.23 3.43
CA PRO A 57 -14.36 -0.05 4.03
C PRO A 57 -13.50 -0.89 3.10
N GLU A 58 -12.49 -1.54 3.67
CA GLU A 58 -11.68 -2.49 2.92
C GLU A 58 -12.52 -3.68 2.51
N HIS A 59 -12.21 -4.28 1.35
CA HIS A 59 -12.70 -5.60 1.07
C HIS A 59 -11.57 -6.46 0.53
N ARG A 60 -11.75 -7.77 0.71
CA ARG A 60 -10.64 -8.72 0.53
C ARG A 60 -10.02 -8.68 -0.85
N GLY A 61 -10.84 -8.49 -1.88
CA GLY A 61 -10.31 -8.42 -3.25
C GLY A 61 -9.35 -7.28 -3.47
N GLN A 62 -9.67 -6.11 -2.92
CA GLN A 62 -8.79 -4.94 -3.06
C GLN A 62 -7.54 -5.05 -2.21
N VAL A 63 -7.68 -5.60 -1.01
CA VAL A 63 -6.51 -5.85 -0.15
C VAL A 63 -5.57 -6.82 -0.84
N CYS A 64 -6.09 -7.92 -1.41
CA CYS A 64 -5.28 -8.86 -2.17
C CYS A 64 -4.58 -8.19 -3.34
N ASN A 65 -5.28 -7.33 -4.06
CA ASN A 65 -4.70 -6.60 -5.18
C ASN A 65 -3.52 -5.74 -4.73
N ALA A 66 -3.66 -5.04 -3.61
CA ALA A 66 -2.58 -4.22 -3.07
C ALA A 66 -1.35 -5.07 -2.71
N PHE A 67 -1.57 -6.20 -2.03
CA PHE A 67 -0.45 -7.07 -1.65
C PHE A 67 0.17 -7.80 -2.85
N GLN A 68 -0.58 -8.06 -3.90
CA GLN A 68 -0.02 -8.58 -5.15
C GLN A 68 0.91 -7.56 -5.80
N HIS A 69 0.53 -6.29 -5.79
CA HIS A 69 1.41 -5.22 -6.29
C HIS A 69 2.70 -5.16 -5.47
N ILE A 70 2.58 -5.27 -4.14
CA ILE A 70 3.74 -5.26 -3.26
C ILE A 70 4.64 -6.46 -3.53
N TRP A 71 4.06 -7.64 -3.75
CA TRP A 71 4.84 -8.83 -4.11
C TRP A 71 5.74 -8.58 -5.31
N GLY A 72 5.31 -7.75 -6.25
CA GLY A 72 6.10 -7.43 -7.43
C GLY A 72 7.50 -6.91 -7.13
N TYR A 73 7.70 -6.33 -5.94
CA TYR A 73 9.03 -5.84 -5.54
C TYR A 73 9.99 -6.95 -5.17
N PHE A 74 9.48 -8.14 -4.85
CA PHE A 74 10.28 -9.28 -4.39
C PHE A 74 10.43 -10.38 -5.43
N LYS A 75 9.58 -10.40 -6.44
CA LYS A 75 9.41 -11.56 -7.33
C LYS A 75 10.69 -11.99 -8.03
N ASN A 76 11.62 -11.07 -8.28
CA ASN A 76 12.87 -11.38 -8.97
C ASN A 76 13.97 -11.85 -8.01
N GLN A 77 13.80 -11.65 -6.71
CA GLN A 77 14.79 -12.00 -5.70
C GLN A 77 14.34 -13.18 -4.85
N ALA A 78 13.04 -13.31 -4.62
CA ALA A 78 12.49 -14.32 -3.73
C ALA A 78 12.63 -15.72 -4.34
N SER A 79 12.74 -16.72 -3.46
CA SER A 79 12.80 -18.11 -3.87
C SER A 79 11.43 -18.60 -4.34
N LEU A 80 11.43 -19.75 -5.02
CA LEU A 80 10.20 -20.37 -5.44
C LEU A 80 9.32 -20.75 -4.24
N ASP A 81 9.94 -21.22 -3.17
CA ASP A 81 9.20 -21.56 -1.95
C ASP A 81 8.56 -20.33 -1.31
N GLU A 82 9.28 -19.22 -1.27
CA GLU A 82 8.72 -17.96 -0.76
C GLU A 82 7.55 -17.49 -1.60
N ARG A 83 7.66 -17.63 -2.92
CA ARG A 83 6.56 -17.28 -3.83
C ARG A 83 5.33 -18.12 -3.57
N LYS A 84 5.51 -19.44 -3.49
CA LYS A 84 4.39 -20.36 -3.25
C LYS A 84 3.72 -20.05 -1.92
N ASP A 85 4.52 -19.80 -0.90
CA ASP A 85 4.04 -19.48 0.43
C ASP A 85 3.23 -18.19 0.43
N TYR A 86 3.72 -17.15 -0.24
CA TYR A 86 3.03 -15.87 -0.32
C TYR A 86 1.70 -15.99 -1.07
N MET A 87 1.69 -16.70 -2.19
CA MET A 87 0.48 -16.89 -2.98
C MET A 87 -0.56 -17.70 -2.21
N LEU A 88 -0.11 -18.72 -1.47
CA LEU A 88 -1.01 -19.50 -0.62
C LEU A 88 -1.63 -18.62 0.47
N LEU A 89 -0.84 -17.77 1.09
CA LEU A 89 -1.34 -16.86 2.13
C LEU A 89 -2.38 -15.89 1.56
N LEU A 90 -2.13 -15.36 0.37
CA LEU A 90 -3.11 -14.49 -0.31
C LEU A 90 -4.43 -15.22 -0.54
N ASP A 91 -4.38 -16.48 -0.99
CA ASP A 91 -5.57 -17.26 -1.20
C ASP A 91 -6.32 -17.52 0.11
N ARG A 92 -5.58 -17.86 1.17
CA ARG A 92 -6.18 -18.08 2.48
C ARG A 92 -6.85 -16.81 3.00
N TYR A 93 -6.21 -15.67 2.82
CA TYR A 93 -6.81 -14.40 3.19
C TYR A 93 -8.09 -14.14 2.39
N ARG A 94 -8.05 -14.41 1.08
CA ARG A 94 -9.19 -14.17 0.19
C ARG A 94 -10.41 -14.95 0.66
N PHE A 95 -10.20 -16.16 1.18
CA PHE A 95 -11.29 -17.03 1.66
C PHE A 95 -11.57 -16.93 3.14
N GLY A 96 -11.04 -15.91 3.80
CA GLY A 96 -11.31 -15.69 5.23
C GLY A 96 -10.55 -16.60 6.18
N GLN A 97 -9.51 -17.28 5.69
CA GLN A 97 -8.72 -18.24 6.48
C GLN A 97 -7.42 -17.65 7.01
N ALA A 98 -7.16 -16.40 6.72
CA ALA A 98 -6.02 -15.67 7.23
C ALA A 98 -6.41 -14.20 7.39
N SER A 99 -5.66 -13.45 8.19
CA SER A 99 -5.94 -12.04 8.47
C SER A 99 -5.05 -11.13 7.62
N LYS A 100 -5.44 -9.86 7.55
CA LYS A 100 -4.58 -8.84 6.94
C LYS A 100 -3.26 -8.73 7.70
N GLN A 101 -3.28 -8.91 9.02
CA GLN A 101 -2.06 -8.89 9.83
C GLN A 101 -1.08 -9.99 9.42
N ASP A 102 -1.62 -11.16 9.04
CA ASP A 102 -0.77 -12.24 8.51
C ASP A 102 -0.06 -11.81 7.23
N LEU A 103 -0.76 -11.11 6.34
CA LEU A 103 -0.17 -10.61 5.10
C LEU A 103 0.89 -9.56 5.39
N ILE A 104 0.63 -8.65 6.32
CA ILE A 104 1.59 -7.62 6.71
C ILE A 104 2.85 -8.27 7.29
N ALA A 105 2.66 -9.21 8.21
CA ALA A 105 3.80 -9.88 8.86
C ALA A 105 4.67 -10.62 7.85
N ARG A 106 4.06 -11.34 6.92
CA ARG A 106 4.81 -12.07 5.90
C ARG A 106 5.56 -11.13 4.97
N THR A 107 4.92 -10.00 4.60
CA THR A 107 5.57 -9.01 3.76
C THR A 107 6.76 -8.36 4.46
N ARG A 108 6.61 -8.09 5.76
CA ARG A 108 7.71 -7.53 6.54
C ARG A 108 8.88 -8.51 6.67
N ASP A 109 8.60 -9.81 6.79
CA ASP A 109 9.66 -10.83 6.78
C ASP A 109 10.44 -10.80 5.46
N LEU A 110 9.73 -10.68 4.34
CA LEU A 110 10.38 -10.55 3.04
C LEU A 110 11.23 -9.28 2.96
N LEU A 111 10.76 -8.17 3.54
CA LEU A 111 11.53 -6.93 3.58
C LEU A 111 12.83 -7.05 4.36
N GLU A 112 12.86 -7.88 5.40
CA GLU A 112 14.08 -8.11 6.15
C GLU A 112 15.13 -8.84 5.31
N HIS A 113 14.69 -9.79 4.48
CA HIS A 113 15.58 -10.55 3.59
C HIS A 113 15.95 -9.78 2.33
N TYR A 114 15.02 -8.99 1.81
CA TYR A 114 15.15 -8.25 0.56
C TYR A 114 14.80 -6.78 0.82
N PRO A 115 15.71 -6.01 1.42
CA PRO A 115 15.40 -4.63 1.80
C PRO A 115 14.98 -3.77 0.61
N ASN A 116 13.97 -2.95 0.83
CA ASN A 116 13.47 -2.00 -0.17
C ASN A 116 13.05 -0.73 0.55
N ALA A 117 13.78 0.35 0.34
CA ALA A 117 13.54 1.61 1.05
C ALA A 117 12.15 2.16 0.78
N TYR A 118 11.65 1.96 -0.43
CA TYR A 118 10.32 2.44 -0.81
C TYR A 118 9.24 1.78 0.05
N LEU A 119 9.28 0.44 0.15
CA LEU A 119 8.28 -0.30 0.91
C LEU A 119 8.40 -0.09 2.42
N GLN A 120 9.59 0.20 2.91
CA GLN A 120 9.79 0.40 4.35
C GLN A 120 8.98 1.57 4.89
N HIS A 121 8.63 2.53 4.04
CA HIS A 121 7.84 3.69 4.43
C HIS A 121 6.35 3.55 4.08
N SER A 122 5.95 2.42 3.54
CA SER A 122 4.54 2.19 3.18
C SER A 122 3.67 2.10 4.43
N THR A 123 2.65 2.95 4.50
CA THR A 123 1.75 2.97 5.65
C THR A 123 0.93 1.69 5.76
N LEU A 124 0.63 1.03 4.64
CA LEU A 124 -0.06 -0.26 4.67
C LEU A 124 0.74 -1.29 5.48
N LEU A 125 2.06 -1.29 5.34
CA LEU A 125 2.92 -2.28 5.99
C LEU A 125 3.26 -1.93 7.43
N LYS A 126 2.94 -0.72 7.87
CA LYS A 126 3.11 -0.35 9.28
C LYS A 126 2.06 -0.99 10.17
N GLY A 127 1.04 -1.55 9.56
CA GLY A 127 0.01 -2.27 10.27
C GLY A 127 -0.99 -1.34 10.93
N ASP A 128 -1.91 -1.94 11.65
CA ASP A 128 -2.99 -1.21 12.29
C ASP A 128 -2.67 -0.91 13.73
N SER A 129 -1.66 -0.04 13.93
CA SER A 129 -1.31 0.42 15.27
C SER A 129 -2.52 1.07 15.96
N HIS A 130 -3.46 1.59 15.19
CA HIS A 130 -4.69 2.15 15.71
C HIS A 130 -5.56 1.10 16.37
N GLU A 131 -5.56 -0.13 15.86
CA GLU A 131 -6.34 -1.21 16.42
C GLU A 131 -5.83 -1.61 17.79
N THR A 132 -4.52 -1.54 18.00
CA THR A 132 -3.94 -1.87 19.29
C THR A 132 -4.27 -0.81 20.34
N LEU A 133 -4.63 0.38 19.92
CA LEU A 133 -5.01 1.47 20.82
C LEU A 133 -6.49 1.46 21.14
N ALA A 134 -7.25 0.77 20.33
CA ALA A 134 -8.68 0.63 20.56
C ALA A 134 -8.95 -0.42 21.62
#